data_1abdfc4b6ff8edc5c6f3476a2c28d19a
#
_entry.id   1abdfc4b6ff8edc5c6f3476a2c28d19a
#
_cell.length_a   1.000
_cell.length_b   1.000
_cell.length_c   1.000
_cell.angle_alpha   90.00
_cell.angle_beta   90.00
_cell.angle_gamma   90.00
#
_symmetry.space_group_name_H-M   'P 1'
#
loop_
_entity.id
_entity.type
_entity.pdbx_description
1 polymer ?
#
loop_
_entity_poly.entity_id
_entity_poly.type
_entity_poly.pdbx_seq_one_letter_code
_entity_poly.pdbx_strand_id
1 'polypeptide(L)'
;MSVVPADSVETPEPAWRQRAVERSTRAAKLRAEQRVQRFLDAAQELIADKGTTDFTVQEIVERSRQSLRSFYQHFDGKHELLLALFEDALSKSATEIREKATAGSDPLERLRVAVELLYDSSKPRPGRQSPLFTDFAIQLLVSHPDQVATAHLPLLALFTELVEEAVDAGVATSPKARRTASLIMQTAMFTAQAPAAPVGAHPSPISVDEVWAFCLGGITGGVAASMPEPTADPTAKRTSAAKKSTPAKKSTPAKKAAPAKKATSAAKPTTRKATSQRQA
;
A
#
# COMPACT_ATOMS: atom_id res chain seq x y z
N MET A 1 56.18 -16.15 -31.13
CA MET A 1 55.29 -17.32 -30.90
C MET A 1 54.36 -16.93 -29.77
N SER A 2 53.16 -16.42 -30.13
CA SER A 2 52.10 -16.05 -29.16
C SER A 2 51.28 -17.29 -28.85
N VAL A 3 51.26 -17.68 -27.59
CA VAL A 3 50.41 -18.75 -27.07
C VAL A 3 49.01 -18.15 -26.83
N VAL A 4 48.04 -18.60 -27.61
CA VAL A 4 46.59 -18.33 -27.40
C VAL A 4 46.18 -19.19 -26.20
N PRO A 5 45.54 -18.63 -25.14
CA PRO A 5 44.98 -19.45 -24.09
C PRO A 5 43.80 -20.26 -24.63
N ALA A 6 43.79 -21.55 -24.32
CA ALA A 6 42.73 -22.47 -24.68
C ALA A 6 41.41 -22.01 -24.01
N ASP A 7 40.39 -21.76 -24.82
CA ASP A 7 38.99 -21.62 -24.41
C ASP A 7 38.61 -22.80 -23.51
N SER A 8 38.23 -22.49 -22.28
CA SER A 8 37.64 -23.46 -21.36
C SER A 8 36.28 -23.83 -21.91
N VAL A 9 36.19 -24.96 -22.58
CA VAL A 9 34.90 -25.57 -22.99
C VAL A 9 34.17 -25.90 -21.71
N GLU A 10 33.22 -25.04 -21.30
CA GLU A 10 32.28 -25.34 -20.24
C GLU A 10 31.47 -26.57 -20.66
N THR A 11 31.80 -27.71 -20.05
CA THR A 11 31.00 -28.94 -20.22
C THR A 11 29.57 -28.68 -19.74
N PRO A 12 28.55 -28.88 -20.56
CA PRO A 12 27.18 -28.65 -20.14
C PRO A 12 26.81 -29.49 -18.93
N GLU A 13 26.27 -28.85 -17.91
CA GLU A 13 25.92 -29.50 -16.64
C GLU A 13 24.90 -30.63 -16.89
N PRO A 14 25.10 -31.84 -16.32
CA PRO A 14 24.21 -32.98 -16.55
C PRO A 14 22.78 -32.69 -16.16
N ALA A 15 21.80 -33.03 -17.02
CA ALA A 15 20.38 -32.74 -16.82
C ALA A 15 19.78 -33.30 -15.52
N TRP A 16 20.34 -34.38 -14.97
CA TRP A 16 19.92 -34.90 -13.65
C TRP A 16 20.26 -33.96 -12.50
N ARG A 17 21.40 -33.24 -12.56
CA ARG A 17 21.83 -32.30 -11.54
C ARG A 17 20.90 -31.07 -11.53
N GLN A 18 20.58 -30.53 -12.71
CA GLN A 18 19.61 -29.44 -12.83
C GLN A 18 18.26 -29.82 -12.23
N ARG A 19 17.71 -31.00 -12.60
CA ARG A 19 16.45 -31.50 -12.03
C ARG A 19 16.51 -31.72 -10.51
N ALA A 20 17.64 -32.14 -9.98
CA ALA A 20 17.81 -32.32 -8.54
C ALA A 20 17.84 -30.97 -7.79
N VAL A 21 18.59 -30.00 -8.33
CA VAL A 21 18.64 -28.62 -7.80
C VAL A 21 17.27 -27.96 -7.86
N GLU A 22 16.59 -28.03 -9.01
CA GLU A 22 15.24 -27.46 -9.19
C GLU A 22 14.24 -28.03 -8.17
N ARG A 23 14.24 -29.36 -7.97
CA ARG A 23 13.36 -30.01 -6.98
C ARG A 23 13.69 -29.55 -5.55
N SER A 24 14.97 -29.48 -5.21
CA SER A 24 15.40 -29.02 -3.89
C SER A 24 15.03 -27.55 -3.64
N THR A 25 15.28 -26.69 -4.62
CA THR A 25 14.95 -25.26 -4.56
C THR A 25 13.45 -25.05 -4.45
N ARG A 26 12.65 -25.78 -5.25
CA ARG A 26 11.19 -25.72 -5.19
C ARG A 26 10.63 -26.13 -3.83
N ALA A 27 11.15 -27.23 -3.27
CA ALA A 27 10.74 -27.68 -1.95
C ALA A 27 11.15 -26.69 -0.83
N ALA A 28 12.33 -26.09 -0.93
CA ALA A 28 12.80 -25.07 -0.01
C ALA A 28 11.93 -23.79 -0.08
N LYS A 29 11.61 -23.34 -1.30
CA LYS A 29 10.73 -22.20 -1.55
C LYS A 29 9.35 -22.41 -0.93
N LEU A 30 8.70 -23.55 -1.20
CA LEU A 30 7.40 -23.87 -0.63
C LEU A 30 7.39 -23.87 0.91
N ARG A 31 8.44 -24.41 1.54
CA ARG A 31 8.55 -24.37 3.01
C ARG A 31 8.74 -22.95 3.54
N ALA A 32 9.47 -22.10 2.81
CA ALA A 32 9.65 -20.70 3.16
C ALA A 32 8.31 -19.94 3.05
N GLU A 33 7.59 -20.11 1.95
CA GLU A 33 6.25 -19.51 1.72
C GLU A 33 5.26 -19.96 2.80
N GLN A 34 5.23 -21.24 3.16
CA GLN A 34 4.38 -21.73 4.24
C GLN A 34 4.70 -21.12 5.61
N ARG A 35 5.99 -20.85 5.89
CA ARG A 35 6.40 -20.18 7.13
C ARG A 35 5.98 -18.73 7.14
N VAL A 36 6.19 -18.01 6.05
CA VAL A 36 5.72 -16.63 5.87
C VAL A 36 4.20 -16.58 6.08
N GLN A 37 3.44 -17.46 5.42
CA GLN A 37 1.99 -17.49 5.56
C GLN A 37 1.53 -17.67 7.01
N ARG A 38 2.19 -18.53 7.79
CA ARG A 38 1.85 -18.69 9.23
C ARG A 38 2.05 -17.41 10.04
N PHE A 39 3.07 -16.60 9.72
CA PHE A 39 3.27 -15.30 10.36
C PHE A 39 2.17 -14.30 9.95
N LEU A 40 1.79 -14.28 8.67
CA LEU A 40 0.69 -13.44 8.19
C LEU A 40 -0.64 -13.82 8.83
N ASP A 41 -0.95 -15.12 8.89
CA ASP A 41 -2.17 -15.62 9.54
C ASP A 41 -2.20 -15.23 11.02
N ALA A 42 -1.09 -15.41 11.75
CA ALA A 42 -0.97 -15.03 13.14
C ALA A 42 -1.16 -13.52 13.36
N ALA A 43 -0.60 -12.68 12.49
CA ALA A 43 -0.79 -11.23 12.54
C ALA A 43 -2.26 -10.85 12.28
N GLN A 44 -2.90 -11.48 11.31
CA GLN A 44 -4.32 -11.26 11.01
C GLN A 44 -5.23 -11.65 12.19
N GLU A 45 -4.96 -12.79 12.84
CA GLU A 45 -5.68 -13.21 14.05
C GLU A 45 -5.48 -12.21 15.19
N LEU A 46 -4.25 -11.73 15.42
CA LEU A 46 -3.97 -10.73 16.47
C LEU A 46 -4.70 -9.40 16.20
N ILE A 47 -4.77 -8.95 14.94
CA ILE A 47 -5.56 -7.77 14.56
C ILE A 47 -7.04 -8.01 14.81
N ALA A 48 -7.55 -9.18 14.47
CA ALA A 48 -8.95 -9.53 14.70
C ALA A 48 -9.32 -9.57 16.19
N ASP A 49 -8.42 -10.12 17.04
CA ASP A 49 -8.62 -10.24 18.49
C ASP A 49 -8.50 -8.89 19.21
N LYS A 50 -7.51 -8.08 18.83
CA LYS A 50 -7.19 -6.81 19.52
C LYS A 50 -7.90 -5.59 18.92
N GLY A 51 -8.40 -5.67 17.70
CA GLY A 51 -8.95 -4.53 16.97
C GLY A 51 -7.92 -3.47 16.59
N THR A 52 -6.62 -3.77 16.70
CA THR A 52 -5.52 -2.81 16.46
C THR A 52 -4.27 -3.56 16.00
N THR A 53 -3.33 -2.83 15.38
CA THR A 53 -2.01 -3.35 15.03
C THR A 53 -1.00 -3.26 16.19
N ASP A 54 -1.44 -2.93 17.40
CA ASP A 54 -0.56 -2.84 18.56
C ASP A 54 -0.33 -4.23 19.19
N PHE A 55 0.55 -4.98 18.56
CA PHE A 55 1.09 -6.26 19.02
C PHE A 55 2.61 -6.31 18.81
N THR A 56 3.26 -7.20 19.53
CA THR A 56 4.72 -7.39 19.50
C THR A 56 5.11 -8.55 18.58
N VAL A 57 6.38 -8.56 18.15
CA VAL A 57 6.95 -9.70 17.39
C VAL A 57 6.88 -10.98 18.21
N GLN A 58 7.01 -10.89 19.55
CA GLN A 58 6.90 -12.04 20.43
C GLN A 58 5.52 -12.68 20.36
N GLU A 59 4.44 -11.89 20.39
CA GLU A 59 3.06 -12.40 20.26
C GLU A 59 2.82 -13.07 18.90
N ILE A 60 3.43 -12.53 17.82
CA ILE A 60 3.36 -13.14 16.48
C ILE A 60 4.04 -14.53 16.49
N VAL A 61 5.24 -14.60 17.06
CA VAL A 61 6.04 -15.82 17.14
C VAL A 61 5.30 -16.89 17.95
N GLU A 62 4.71 -16.52 19.08
CA GLU A 62 3.92 -17.42 19.93
C GLU A 62 2.64 -17.90 19.20
N ARG A 63 1.89 -16.99 18.59
CA ARG A 63 0.66 -17.30 17.86
C ARG A 63 0.91 -18.19 16.64
N SER A 64 1.96 -17.89 15.86
CA SER A 64 2.34 -18.65 14.66
C SER A 64 3.01 -20.00 14.96
N ARG A 65 3.36 -20.25 16.24
CA ARG A 65 4.14 -21.43 16.68
C ARG A 65 5.46 -21.56 15.92
N GLN A 66 6.09 -20.44 15.61
CA GLN A 66 7.39 -20.37 14.95
C GLN A 66 8.45 -19.87 15.95
N SER A 67 9.74 -19.85 15.54
CA SER A 67 10.80 -19.28 16.36
C SER A 67 11.06 -17.82 16.00
N LEU A 68 11.56 -17.04 16.95
CA LEU A 68 12.01 -15.66 16.74
C LEU A 68 13.09 -15.57 15.65
N ARG A 69 13.98 -16.56 15.63
CA ARG A 69 15.01 -16.68 14.57
C ARG A 69 14.36 -16.84 13.19
N SER A 70 13.31 -17.67 13.09
CA SER A 70 12.60 -17.87 11.84
C SER A 70 11.88 -16.59 11.39
N PHE A 71 11.36 -15.79 12.33
CA PHE A 71 10.76 -14.49 12.03
C PHE A 71 11.80 -13.56 11.34
N TYR A 72 12.94 -13.35 12.00
CA TYR A 72 13.99 -12.47 11.46
C TYR A 72 14.74 -13.00 10.22
N GLN A 73 14.49 -14.24 9.82
CA GLN A 73 14.91 -14.75 8.51
C GLN A 73 14.02 -14.29 7.35
N HIS A 74 12.81 -13.81 7.64
CA HIS A 74 11.81 -13.43 6.64
C HIS A 74 11.38 -11.97 6.72
N PHE A 75 11.50 -11.34 7.90
CA PHE A 75 11.07 -9.97 8.14
C PHE A 75 12.08 -9.23 9.02
N ASP A 76 12.46 -8.02 8.63
CA ASP A 76 13.34 -7.16 9.44
C ASP A 76 12.63 -6.62 10.70
N GLY A 77 11.31 -6.71 10.75
CA GLY A 77 10.52 -6.27 11.89
C GLY A 77 9.02 -6.29 11.65
N LYS A 78 8.26 -5.78 12.63
CA LYS A 78 6.80 -5.71 12.56
C LYS A 78 6.29 -4.90 11.36
N HIS A 79 7.00 -3.84 10.98
CA HIS A 79 6.61 -2.99 9.85
C HIS A 79 6.58 -3.79 8.55
N GLU A 80 7.63 -4.54 8.26
CA GLU A 80 7.71 -5.37 7.05
C GLU A 80 6.66 -6.47 7.03
N LEU A 81 6.40 -7.11 8.18
CA LEU A 81 5.31 -8.08 8.30
C LEU A 81 3.94 -7.45 8.00
N LEU A 82 3.67 -6.25 8.54
CA LEU A 82 2.40 -5.56 8.30
C LEU A 82 2.24 -5.12 6.85
N LEU A 83 3.34 -4.70 6.20
CA LEU A 83 3.35 -4.41 4.77
C LEU A 83 3.04 -5.67 3.96
N ALA A 84 3.72 -6.78 4.25
CA ALA A 84 3.46 -8.06 3.59
C ALA A 84 2.02 -8.54 3.81
N LEU A 85 1.44 -8.34 5.00
CA LEU A 85 0.05 -8.63 5.29
C LEU A 85 -0.91 -7.78 4.45
N PHE A 86 -0.59 -6.50 4.27
CA PHE A 86 -1.36 -5.59 3.44
C PHE A 86 -1.32 -6.00 1.96
N GLU A 87 -0.15 -6.35 1.44
CA GLU A 87 0.04 -6.85 0.07
C GLU A 87 -0.69 -8.18 -0.16
N ASP A 88 -0.60 -9.11 0.79
CA ASP A 88 -1.29 -10.41 0.74
C ASP A 88 -2.82 -10.23 0.73
N ALA A 89 -3.34 -9.33 1.56
CA ALA A 89 -4.77 -9.03 1.60
C ALA A 89 -5.29 -8.45 0.27
N LEU A 90 -4.55 -7.54 -0.36
CA LEU A 90 -4.90 -6.98 -1.66
C LEU A 90 -4.83 -8.03 -2.78
N SER A 91 -3.81 -8.89 -2.76
CA SER A 91 -3.65 -9.97 -3.72
C SER A 91 -4.76 -11.02 -3.61
N LYS A 92 -5.12 -11.41 -2.39
CA LYS A 92 -6.24 -12.32 -2.13
C LYS A 92 -7.57 -11.71 -2.57
N SER A 93 -7.78 -10.43 -2.28
CA SER A 93 -8.97 -9.69 -2.73
C SER A 93 -9.07 -9.66 -4.26
N ALA A 94 -7.97 -9.37 -4.96
CA ALA A 94 -7.94 -9.38 -6.42
C ALA A 94 -8.29 -10.77 -7.00
N THR A 95 -7.77 -11.84 -6.39
CA THR A 95 -8.05 -13.22 -6.80
C THR A 95 -9.53 -13.56 -6.59
N GLU A 96 -10.07 -13.28 -5.42
CA GLU A 96 -11.48 -13.54 -5.08
C GLU A 96 -12.44 -12.77 -6.00
N ILE A 97 -12.14 -11.49 -6.26
CA ILE A 97 -12.95 -10.65 -7.16
C ILE A 97 -12.88 -11.24 -8.58
N ARG A 98 -11.69 -11.60 -9.06
CA ARG A 98 -11.52 -12.22 -10.39
C ARG A 98 -12.37 -13.48 -10.56
N GLU A 99 -12.31 -14.39 -9.60
CA GLU A 99 -13.06 -15.64 -9.62
C GLU A 99 -14.57 -15.41 -9.70
N LYS A 100 -15.09 -14.46 -8.91
CA LYS A 100 -16.52 -14.14 -8.87
C LYS A 100 -16.98 -13.33 -10.08
N ALA A 101 -16.17 -12.39 -10.55
CA ALA A 101 -16.51 -11.55 -11.70
C ALA A 101 -16.53 -12.35 -13.02
N THR A 102 -15.66 -13.35 -13.18
CA THR A 102 -15.64 -14.18 -14.40
C THR A 102 -16.88 -15.06 -14.59
N ALA A 103 -17.74 -15.20 -13.59
CA ALA A 103 -19.01 -15.93 -13.74
C ALA A 103 -20.03 -15.19 -14.63
N GLY A 104 -19.89 -13.87 -14.82
CA GLY A 104 -20.73 -13.07 -15.69
C GLY A 104 -20.37 -13.21 -17.17
N SER A 105 -21.35 -13.18 -18.06
CA SER A 105 -21.15 -13.25 -19.52
C SER A 105 -20.95 -11.86 -20.15
N ASP A 106 -21.51 -10.82 -19.55
CA ASP A 106 -21.43 -9.44 -20.03
C ASP A 106 -20.27 -8.67 -19.37
N PRO A 107 -19.42 -7.97 -20.15
CA PRO A 107 -18.27 -7.22 -19.61
C PRO A 107 -18.66 -6.15 -18.57
N LEU A 108 -19.79 -5.43 -18.76
CA LEU A 108 -20.24 -4.45 -17.78
C LEU A 108 -20.73 -5.10 -16.49
N GLU A 109 -21.40 -6.25 -16.57
CA GLU A 109 -21.81 -7.02 -15.41
C GLU A 109 -20.60 -7.53 -14.62
N ARG A 110 -19.55 -8.02 -15.31
CA ARG A 110 -18.29 -8.40 -14.66
C ARG A 110 -17.64 -7.24 -13.91
N LEU A 111 -17.57 -6.07 -14.55
CA LEU A 111 -17.03 -4.87 -13.92
C LEU A 111 -17.90 -4.42 -12.73
N ARG A 112 -19.22 -4.51 -12.85
CA ARG A 112 -20.16 -4.21 -11.76
C ARG A 112 -19.92 -5.11 -10.54
N VAL A 113 -19.90 -6.42 -10.76
CA VAL A 113 -19.61 -7.40 -9.70
C VAL A 113 -18.27 -7.11 -9.02
N ALA A 114 -17.24 -6.76 -9.80
CA ALA A 114 -15.94 -6.39 -9.25
C ALA A 114 -16.01 -5.13 -8.36
N VAL A 115 -16.76 -4.10 -8.77
CA VAL A 115 -16.98 -2.87 -7.99
C VAL A 115 -17.73 -3.18 -6.70
N GLU A 116 -18.81 -3.98 -6.78
CA GLU A 116 -19.60 -4.38 -5.62
C GLU A 116 -18.79 -5.16 -4.59
N LEU A 117 -18.01 -6.13 -5.03
CA LEU A 117 -17.15 -6.93 -4.15
C LEU A 117 -16.04 -6.08 -3.50
N LEU A 118 -15.41 -5.19 -4.26
CA LEU A 118 -14.39 -4.29 -3.74
C LEU A 118 -14.99 -3.33 -2.72
N TYR A 119 -16.15 -2.74 -3.01
CA TYR A 119 -16.87 -1.87 -2.10
C TYR A 119 -17.23 -2.59 -0.81
N ASP A 120 -17.81 -3.80 -0.89
CA ASP A 120 -18.23 -4.58 0.28
C ASP A 120 -17.04 -5.07 1.13
N SER A 121 -15.93 -5.42 0.50
CA SER A 121 -14.70 -5.78 1.21
C SER A 121 -14.04 -4.59 1.91
N SER A 122 -14.32 -3.38 1.42
CA SER A 122 -13.77 -2.13 1.95
C SER A 122 -14.60 -1.54 3.10
N LYS A 123 -15.82 -2.03 3.33
CA LYS A 123 -16.68 -1.54 4.42
C LYS A 123 -16.08 -1.83 5.80
N PRO A 124 -16.14 -0.86 6.74
CA PRO A 124 -15.84 -1.12 8.14
C PRO A 124 -16.82 -2.19 8.68
N ARG A 125 -16.29 -3.22 9.30
CA ARG A 125 -17.11 -4.26 9.96
C ARG A 125 -16.92 -4.18 11.46
N PRO A 126 -17.99 -4.05 12.26
CA PRO A 126 -17.89 -4.07 13.70
C PRO A 126 -17.18 -5.34 14.19
N GLY A 127 -16.17 -5.19 15.03
CA GLY A 127 -15.41 -6.30 15.59
C GLY A 127 -14.48 -7.06 14.64
N ARG A 128 -14.30 -6.58 13.41
CA ARG A 128 -13.39 -7.19 12.44
C ARG A 128 -12.72 -6.10 11.61
N GLN A 129 -11.54 -5.67 12.02
CA GLN A 129 -10.76 -4.78 11.16
C GLN A 129 -10.23 -5.57 9.96
N SER A 130 -10.51 -5.06 8.75
CA SER A 130 -9.85 -5.54 7.55
C SER A 130 -8.38 -5.11 7.59
N PRO A 131 -7.42 -5.97 7.23
CA PRO A 131 -6.01 -5.57 7.11
C PRO A 131 -5.78 -4.35 6.22
N LEU A 132 -6.70 -4.10 5.27
CA LEU A 132 -6.63 -2.98 4.32
C LEU A 132 -6.90 -1.60 4.97
N PHE A 133 -7.53 -1.56 6.14
CA PHE A 133 -8.00 -0.31 6.78
C PHE A 133 -7.61 -0.24 8.26
N THR A 134 -6.50 -0.85 8.60
CA THR A 134 -5.87 -0.70 9.91
C THR A 134 -5.23 0.69 10.04
N ASP A 135 -4.96 1.12 11.26
CA ASP A 135 -4.19 2.35 11.53
C ASP A 135 -2.85 2.34 10.79
N PHE A 136 -2.23 1.16 10.67
CA PHE A 136 -1.01 0.97 9.89
C PHE A 136 -1.22 1.26 8.40
N ALA A 137 -2.27 0.75 7.79
CA ALA A 137 -2.56 0.97 6.36
C ALA A 137 -2.80 2.46 6.08
N ILE A 138 -3.52 3.16 6.96
CA ILE A 138 -3.75 4.60 6.86
C ILE A 138 -2.42 5.37 7.01
N GLN A 139 -1.59 5.00 7.98
CA GLN A 139 -0.27 5.60 8.17
C GLN A 139 0.62 5.35 6.95
N LEU A 140 0.57 4.15 6.36
CA LEU A 140 1.33 3.78 5.18
C LEU A 140 0.98 4.65 3.97
N LEU A 141 -0.30 4.97 3.76
CA LEU A 141 -0.76 5.89 2.70
C LEU A 141 -0.05 7.25 2.73
N VAL A 142 0.25 7.75 3.94
CA VAL A 142 0.88 9.06 4.13
C VAL A 142 2.41 8.97 4.10
N SER A 143 2.98 7.93 4.73
CA SER A 143 4.43 7.84 4.94
C SER A 143 5.18 7.12 3.80
N HIS A 144 4.52 6.19 3.10
CA HIS A 144 5.13 5.33 2.09
C HIS A 144 4.21 5.12 0.87
N PRO A 145 3.86 6.20 0.14
CA PRO A 145 2.90 6.12 -0.98
C PRO A 145 3.35 5.16 -2.08
N ASP A 146 4.66 5.01 -2.31
CA ASP A 146 5.19 4.09 -3.33
C ASP A 146 4.94 2.60 -2.96
N GLN A 147 5.05 2.25 -1.68
CA GLN A 147 4.74 0.91 -1.19
C GLN A 147 3.26 0.61 -1.34
N VAL A 148 2.41 1.58 -1.01
CA VAL A 148 0.96 1.48 -1.19
C VAL A 148 0.61 1.31 -2.68
N ALA A 149 1.21 2.11 -3.55
CA ALA A 149 0.99 2.00 -4.99
C ALA A 149 1.38 0.60 -5.51
N THR A 150 2.50 0.05 -5.04
CA THR A 150 2.96 -1.29 -5.38
C THR A 150 2.00 -2.37 -4.87
N ALA A 151 1.57 -2.27 -3.63
CA ALA A 151 0.63 -3.21 -3.02
C ALA A 151 -0.73 -3.27 -3.76
N HIS A 152 -1.18 -2.16 -4.37
CA HIS A 152 -2.42 -2.10 -5.12
C HIS A 152 -2.32 -2.63 -6.56
N LEU A 153 -1.11 -2.96 -7.06
CA LEU A 153 -0.94 -3.41 -8.45
C LEU A 153 -1.80 -4.61 -8.86
N PRO A 154 -2.02 -5.65 -8.03
CA PRO A 154 -2.87 -6.78 -8.40
C PRO A 154 -4.32 -6.37 -8.66
N LEU A 155 -4.89 -5.53 -7.80
CA LEU A 155 -6.23 -4.98 -8.00
C LEU A 155 -6.30 -4.07 -9.22
N LEU A 156 -5.33 -3.18 -9.39
CA LEU A 156 -5.27 -2.27 -10.52
C LEU A 156 -5.15 -3.01 -11.85
N ALA A 157 -4.40 -4.12 -11.90
CA ALA A 157 -4.31 -4.97 -13.07
C ALA A 157 -5.66 -5.59 -13.40
N LEU A 158 -6.33 -6.19 -12.41
CA LEU A 158 -7.66 -6.77 -12.56
C LEU A 158 -8.69 -5.76 -13.11
N PHE A 159 -8.79 -4.60 -12.47
CA PHE A 159 -9.74 -3.57 -12.92
C PHE A 159 -9.39 -2.99 -14.29
N THR A 160 -8.09 -2.94 -14.64
CA THR A 160 -7.65 -2.53 -15.98
C THR A 160 -8.13 -3.50 -17.03
N GLU A 161 -7.94 -4.81 -16.81
CA GLU A 161 -8.43 -5.87 -17.69
C GLU A 161 -9.94 -5.79 -17.89
N LEU A 162 -10.72 -5.63 -16.82
CA LEU A 162 -12.18 -5.53 -16.91
C LEU A 162 -12.66 -4.28 -17.67
N VAL A 163 -11.96 -3.15 -17.52
CA VAL A 163 -12.26 -1.94 -18.30
C VAL A 163 -11.89 -2.13 -19.78
N GLU A 164 -10.75 -2.76 -20.07
CA GLU A 164 -10.32 -3.07 -21.44
C GLU A 164 -11.31 -4.02 -22.11
N GLU A 165 -11.76 -5.08 -21.44
CA GLU A 165 -12.80 -5.99 -21.95
C GLU A 165 -14.11 -5.25 -22.29
N ALA A 166 -14.55 -4.29 -21.47
CA ALA A 166 -15.74 -3.49 -21.72
C ALA A 166 -15.56 -2.52 -22.92
N VAL A 167 -14.36 -1.98 -23.10
CA VAL A 167 -14.02 -1.12 -24.25
C VAL A 167 -13.96 -1.96 -25.53
N ASP A 168 -13.32 -3.10 -25.51
CA ASP A 168 -13.19 -4.01 -26.67
C ASP A 168 -14.54 -4.56 -27.13
N ALA A 169 -15.47 -4.76 -26.19
CA ALA A 169 -16.86 -5.11 -26.48
C ALA A 169 -17.71 -3.93 -27.00
N GLY A 170 -17.17 -2.72 -27.03
CA GLY A 170 -17.88 -1.50 -27.50
C GLY A 170 -18.95 -0.99 -26.54
N VAL A 171 -19.00 -1.50 -25.29
CA VAL A 171 -20.00 -1.10 -24.28
C VAL A 171 -19.47 -0.02 -23.31
N ALA A 172 -18.19 0.30 -23.39
CA ALA A 172 -17.56 1.38 -22.64
C ALA A 172 -16.59 2.20 -23.52
N THR A 173 -16.28 3.42 -23.08
CA THR A 173 -15.33 4.30 -23.74
C THR A 173 -14.29 4.75 -22.71
N SER A 174 -13.04 4.37 -22.90
CA SER A 174 -11.94 4.79 -22.03
C SER A 174 -10.63 4.90 -22.81
N PRO A 175 -10.13 6.10 -23.09
CA PRO A 175 -8.87 6.26 -23.81
C PRO A 175 -7.64 5.86 -22.98
N LYS A 176 -7.82 5.69 -21.68
CA LYS A 176 -6.76 5.34 -20.71
C LYS A 176 -7.30 4.35 -19.66
N ALA A 177 -7.55 3.12 -20.09
CA ALA A 177 -8.17 2.07 -19.27
C ALA A 177 -7.57 1.96 -17.85
N ARG A 178 -6.25 1.95 -17.73
CA ARG A 178 -5.57 1.88 -16.44
C ARG A 178 -5.90 3.07 -15.51
N ARG A 179 -6.03 4.30 -16.05
CA ARG A 179 -6.40 5.46 -15.25
C ARG A 179 -7.86 5.41 -14.81
N THR A 180 -8.73 4.99 -15.71
CA THR A 180 -10.15 4.77 -15.42
C THR A 180 -10.33 3.68 -14.36
N ALA A 181 -9.63 2.56 -14.49
CA ALA A 181 -9.58 1.50 -13.48
C ALA A 181 -9.14 2.01 -12.10
N SER A 182 -8.09 2.84 -12.06
CA SER A 182 -7.62 3.47 -10.82
C SER A 182 -8.69 4.35 -10.18
N LEU A 183 -9.42 5.16 -10.96
CA LEU A 183 -10.51 6.01 -10.47
C LEU A 183 -11.68 5.19 -9.93
N ILE A 184 -12.11 4.16 -10.65
CA ILE A 184 -13.17 3.23 -10.22
C ILE A 184 -12.79 2.57 -8.89
N MET A 185 -11.58 1.99 -8.83
CA MET A 185 -11.08 1.31 -7.65
C MET A 185 -11.03 2.24 -6.44
N GLN A 186 -10.43 3.43 -6.58
CA GLN A 186 -10.34 4.40 -5.50
C GLN A 186 -11.72 4.88 -5.05
N THR A 187 -12.62 5.18 -5.99
CA THR A 187 -13.99 5.60 -5.65
C THR A 187 -14.70 4.51 -4.84
N ALA A 188 -14.65 3.24 -5.27
CA ALA A 188 -15.27 2.14 -4.54
C ALA A 188 -14.66 1.97 -3.13
N MET A 189 -13.34 1.98 -3.01
CA MET A 189 -12.65 1.78 -1.74
C MET A 189 -12.92 2.92 -0.74
N PHE A 190 -12.80 4.17 -1.16
CA PHE A 190 -12.92 5.30 -0.24
C PHE A 190 -14.36 5.65 0.12
N THR A 191 -15.31 5.50 -0.81
CA THR A 191 -16.74 5.72 -0.50
C THR A 191 -17.28 4.69 0.48
N ALA A 192 -16.80 3.44 0.40
CA ALA A 192 -17.18 2.38 1.34
C ALA A 192 -16.76 2.65 2.79
N GLN A 193 -15.74 3.48 3.00
CA GLN A 193 -15.21 3.82 4.33
C GLN A 193 -15.79 5.09 4.93
N ALA A 194 -16.58 5.84 4.15
CA ALA A 194 -17.16 7.06 4.67
C ALA A 194 -17.99 6.76 5.93
N PRO A 195 -17.66 7.39 7.09
CA PRO A 195 -18.42 7.18 8.30
C PRO A 195 -19.87 7.61 8.06
N ALA A 196 -20.82 6.84 8.59
CA ALA A 196 -22.21 7.28 8.64
C ALA A 196 -22.27 8.63 9.36
N ALA A 197 -22.73 9.66 8.67
CA ALA A 197 -22.82 10.98 9.27
C ALA A 197 -23.74 10.96 10.50
N PRO A 198 -23.48 11.80 11.51
CA PRO A 198 -24.38 11.93 12.65
C PRO A 198 -25.79 12.24 12.17
N VAL A 199 -26.78 11.65 12.83
CA VAL A 199 -28.20 11.84 12.52
C VAL A 199 -28.53 13.33 12.38
N GLY A 200 -28.95 13.76 11.18
CA GLY A 200 -29.32 15.13 10.90
C GLY A 200 -28.33 16.01 10.14
N ALA A 201 -27.10 15.54 9.86
CA ALA A 201 -26.07 16.38 9.25
C ALA A 201 -25.80 16.10 7.76
N HIS A 202 -26.09 14.90 7.25
CA HIS A 202 -25.87 14.53 5.84
C HIS A 202 -26.80 13.38 5.39
N PRO A 203 -26.99 13.20 4.07
CA PRO A 203 -27.71 12.06 3.52
C PRO A 203 -27.08 10.73 3.94
N SER A 204 -27.84 9.67 3.80
CA SER A 204 -27.40 8.28 4.03
C SER A 204 -26.04 7.99 3.42
N PRO A 205 -25.27 7.02 3.97
CA PRO A 205 -24.02 6.61 3.35
C PRO A 205 -24.22 6.28 1.87
N ILE A 206 -23.27 6.70 1.03
CA ILE A 206 -23.32 6.41 -0.41
C ILE A 206 -23.43 4.90 -0.60
N SER A 207 -24.44 4.46 -1.32
CA SER A 207 -24.66 3.03 -1.62
C SER A 207 -23.76 2.54 -2.74
N VAL A 208 -23.57 1.23 -2.82
CA VAL A 208 -22.80 0.63 -3.92
C VAL A 208 -23.45 0.88 -5.28
N ASP A 209 -24.78 0.95 -5.34
CA ASP A 209 -25.50 1.26 -6.59
C ASP A 209 -25.24 2.70 -7.05
N GLU A 210 -25.14 3.67 -6.14
CA GLU A 210 -24.76 5.04 -6.48
C GLU A 210 -23.31 5.12 -6.97
N VAL A 211 -22.38 4.38 -6.34
CA VAL A 211 -21.00 4.27 -6.79
C VAL A 211 -20.94 3.66 -8.19
N TRP A 212 -21.68 2.57 -8.42
CA TRP A 212 -21.73 1.93 -9.73
C TRP A 212 -22.33 2.86 -10.79
N ALA A 213 -23.46 3.53 -10.51
CA ALA A 213 -24.08 4.47 -11.44
C ALA A 213 -23.14 5.61 -11.84
N PHE A 214 -22.36 6.14 -10.87
CA PHE A 214 -21.32 7.14 -11.12
C PHE A 214 -20.19 6.59 -12.02
N CYS A 215 -19.65 5.42 -11.72
CA CYS A 215 -18.62 4.78 -12.52
C CYS A 215 -19.11 4.46 -13.94
N LEU A 216 -20.33 3.90 -14.06
CA LEU A 216 -20.95 3.57 -15.33
C LEU A 216 -21.13 4.83 -16.19
N GLY A 217 -21.66 5.92 -15.63
CA GLY A 217 -21.79 7.20 -16.32
C GLY A 217 -20.46 7.73 -16.85
N GLY A 218 -19.36 7.52 -16.09
CA GLY A 218 -18.02 7.92 -16.50
C GLY A 218 -17.44 7.13 -17.65
N ILE A 219 -17.81 5.84 -17.82
CA ILE A 219 -17.25 4.96 -18.84
C ILE A 219 -18.14 4.73 -20.05
N THR A 220 -19.47 4.99 -19.94
CA THR A 220 -20.41 4.83 -21.08
C THR A 220 -20.66 6.12 -21.84
N GLY A 221 -19.91 7.20 -21.53
CA GLY A 221 -19.96 8.43 -22.28
C GLY A 221 -21.10 9.35 -21.87
N GLY A 222 -21.28 9.53 -20.57
CA GLY A 222 -21.87 10.77 -20.10
C GLY A 222 -21.05 11.90 -20.68
N VAL A 223 -21.56 12.53 -21.73
CA VAL A 223 -21.02 13.65 -22.51
C VAL A 223 -19.54 13.88 -22.24
N ALA A 224 -18.69 13.44 -23.15
CA ALA A 224 -17.33 13.94 -23.21
C ALA A 224 -17.42 15.46 -23.42
N ALA A 225 -17.64 16.20 -22.34
CA ALA A 225 -17.26 17.57 -22.27
C ALA A 225 -15.77 17.53 -22.59
N SER A 226 -15.40 17.95 -23.79
CA SER A 226 -14.04 18.17 -24.19
C SER A 226 -13.42 19.05 -23.10
N MET A 227 -12.76 18.41 -22.16
CA MET A 227 -11.87 19.16 -21.28
C MET A 227 -10.80 19.74 -22.20
N PRO A 228 -10.64 21.07 -22.23
CA PRO A 228 -9.58 21.67 -23.00
C PRO A 228 -8.28 21.01 -22.53
N GLU A 229 -7.47 20.56 -23.49
CA GLU A 229 -6.11 20.13 -23.17
C GLU A 229 -5.47 21.23 -22.32
N PRO A 230 -4.73 20.88 -21.24
CA PRO A 230 -3.99 21.88 -20.50
C PRO A 230 -3.08 22.57 -21.50
N THR A 231 -3.41 23.80 -21.86
CA THR A 231 -2.58 24.65 -22.71
C THR A 231 -1.23 24.71 -22.02
N ALA A 232 -0.21 24.17 -22.68
CA ALA A 232 1.17 24.26 -22.24
C ALA A 232 1.45 25.74 -21.95
N ASP A 233 1.79 26.07 -20.73
CA ASP A 233 2.13 27.39 -20.25
C ASP A 233 3.28 27.93 -21.12
N PRO A 234 3.10 28.99 -21.91
CA PRO A 234 4.14 29.53 -22.78
C PRO A 234 5.27 30.22 -22.02
N THR A 235 5.20 30.27 -20.67
CA THR A 235 6.22 30.94 -19.83
C THR A 235 7.41 30.05 -19.46
N ALA A 236 7.44 28.77 -19.81
CA ALA A 236 8.56 27.87 -19.49
C ALA A 236 9.75 27.96 -20.48
N LYS A 237 9.73 28.88 -21.46
CA LYS A 237 10.78 28.98 -22.51
C LYS A 237 11.61 30.26 -22.47
N ARG A 238 11.72 30.96 -21.36
CA ARG A 238 12.52 32.22 -21.32
C ARG A 238 13.51 32.35 -20.16
N THR A 239 14.22 31.30 -19.76
CA THR A 239 15.35 31.44 -18.82
C THR A 239 16.54 30.56 -19.20
N SER A 240 16.93 30.58 -20.46
CA SER A 240 18.23 30.06 -20.88
C SER A 240 18.81 30.90 -22.04
N ALA A 241 19.08 32.16 -21.76
CA ALA A 241 20.07 32.91 -22.56
C ALA A 241 20.50 34.18 -21.81
N ALA A 242 21.79 34.29 -21.64
CA ALA A 242 22.56 35.47 -21.31
C ALA A 242 22.63 35.96 -19.85
N LYS A 243 23.72 35.66 -19.19
CA LYS A 243 24.54 36.73 -18.60
C LYS A 243 26.01 36.34 -18.44
N LYS A 244 26.81 36.85 -19.33
CA LYS A 244 28.24 37.14 -19.14
C LYS A 244 28.38 38.54 -18.54
N SER A 245 29.41 38.70 -17.72
CA SER A 245 30.13 39.90 -17.32
C SER A 245 29.95 40.42 -15.89
N THR A 246 30.99 40.22 -15.14
CA THR A 246 31.60 40.89 -13.97
C THR A 246 31.89 42.39 -14.20
N PRO A 247 32.38 43.25 -13.23
CA PRO A 247 32.85 43.01 -11.85
C PRO A 247 32.58 44.15 -10.82
N ALA A 248 32.83 43.78 -9.53
CA ALA A 248 33.46 44.60 -8.43
C ALA A 248 32.85 45.87 -7.87
N LYS A 249 32.62 45.90 -6.55
CA LYS A 249 33.31 46.71 -5.54
C LYS A 249 32.76 46.51 -4.14
N LYS A 250 33.60 46.03 -3.26
CA LYS A 250 34.06 46.48 -1.96
C LYS A 250 33.10 47.33 -1.11
N SER A 251 32.74 46.83 0.07
CA SER A 251 33.19 47.45 1.39
C SER A 251 32.60 46.65 2.59
N THR A 252 33.47 46.22 3.41
CA THR A 252 33.33 45.84 4.86
C THR A 252 33.50 47.11 5.69
N PRO A 253 33.42 47.16 7.08
CA PRO A 253 32.97 46.24 8.10
C PRO A 253 32.25 46.90 9.31
N ALA A 254 32.06 46.12 10.34
CA ALA A 254 31.95 46.47 11.78
C ALA A 254 30.54 46.18 12.37
N LYS A 255 30.33 45.66 13.57
CA LYS A 255 31.13 45.36 14.73
C LYS A 255 30.21 44.68 15.78
N LYS A 256 30.72 43.59 16.38
CA LYS A 256 30.66 43.25 17.82
C LYS A 256 29.36 43.46 18.62
N ALA A 257 28.85 42.39 19.25
CA ALA A 257 29.01 42.15 20.70
C ALA A 257 28.24 40.87 21.12
N ALA A 258 28.91 39.97 21.78
CA ALA A 258 28.41 39.06 22.80
C ALA A 258 28.88 39.62 24.16
N PRO A 259 28.68 39.04 25.35
CA PRO A 259 27.79 38.03 25.89
C PRO A 259 27.26 38.38 27.30
N ALA A 260 26.39 37.59 27.91
CA ALA A 260 26.30 37.37 29.38
C ALA A 260 25.31 36.20 29.64
N LYS A 261 25.69 35.07 30.18
CA LYS A 261 26.12 34.55 31.48
C LYS A 261 25.00 34.51 32.54
N LYS A 262 24.73 33.25 32.98
CA LYS A 262 24.52 32.73 34.37
C LYS A 262 23.23 33.13 35.11
N ALA A 263 22.49 32.15 35.66
CA ALA A 263 22.74 31.38 36.89
C ALA A 263 21.61 30.37 37.10
N THR A 264 21.91 29.10 37.30
CA THR A 264 21.87 28.31 38.56
C THR A 264 20.72 28.63 39.52
N SER A 265 19.84 27.61 39.78
CA SER A 265 19.64 27.19 41.17
C SER A 265 18.90 25.84 41.22
N ALA A 266 19.48 24.96 41.95
CA ALA A 266 19.03 23.65 42.39
C ALA A 266 18.00 23.78 43.53
N ALA A 267 17.09 22.83 43.64
CA ALA A 267 16.66 22.29 44.94
C ALA A 267 15.78 21.03 44.76
N LYS A 268 16.29 19.92 45.18
CA LYS A 268 15.63 18.76 45.77
C LYS A 268 15.88 18.89 47.30
N PRO A 269 15.24 18.15 48.22
CA PRO A 269 14.23 17.10 48.18
C PRO A 269 13.14 17.29 49.28
N THR A 270 12.13 16.41 49.39
CA THR A 270 11.81 15.77 50.67
C THR A 270 10.78 14.64 50.52
N THR A 271 11.19 13.51 50.97
CA THR A 271 10.48 12.31 51.42
C THR A 271 9.39 12.62 52.47
N ARG A 272 8.24 11.93 52.42
CA ARG A 272 7.54 11.48 53.62
C ARG A 272 6.76 10.19 53.39
N LYS A 273 7.16 9.21 54.18
CA LYS A 273 6.56 7.94 54.54
C LYS A 273 5.38 8.17 55.47
N ALA A 274 4.39 7.35 55.41
CA ALA A 274 3.64 6.68 56.53
C ALA A 274 2.32 6.20 55.97
N THR A 275 2.03 4.94 55.97
CA THR A 275 1.61 3.99 57.01
C THR A 275 0.11 3.69 56.91
N SER A 276 -0.22 2.47 56.51
CA SER A 276 -1.07 1.45 57.15
C SER A 276 -2.47 1.82 57.62
N GLN A 277 -3.46 1.04 57.17
CA GLN A 277 -4.47 0.28 57.91
C GLN A 277 -5.55 -0.19 56.92
N ARG A 278 -5.77 -1.41 56.63
CA ARG A 278 -6.41 -2.57 57.30
C ARG A 278 -7.86 -2.31 57.72
N GLN A 279 -8.73 -3.25 57.32
CA GLN A 279 -10.12 -3.59 57.67
C GLN A 279 -11.17 -2.98 56.72
N ALA A 280 -12.12 -3.68 56.15
CA ALA A 280 -12.76 -4.95 56.52
C ALA A 280 -13.11 -5.71 55.24
#